data_822d699b2e53c923e5e4cb650da87d93
#
_entry.id   822d699b2e53c923e5e4cb650da87d93
#
_cell.length_a   1.000
_cell.length_b   1.000
_cell.length_c   1.000
_cell.angle_alpha   90.00
_cell.angle_beta   90.00
_cell.angle_gamma   90.00
#
_symmetry.space_group_name_H-M   'P 1'
#
loop_
_entity.id
_entity.type
_entity.pdbx_description
1 polymer ?
#
loop_
_entity_poly.entity_id
_entity_poly.type
_entity_poly.pdbx_seq_one_letter_code
_entity_poly.pdbx_strand_id
1 'polypeptide(L)'
;MELINNLMQEFWFVALLKLLVGALLTGFIGLQRSSLNKPAGFGTHAILGTSAVLVVLLSEYMAINSDMDMSRIPAQLISGIGFIGAGTILRDGINVKGVTTAAGLLAVTCIGLAVGSGFYFGALIATIIVYLLLAYSHNISSKFERYAILDIELTVEQNVSETVEMIKRYLNSKRVEIKSIKRSDKKTTRKTEDAIVAIVGTYDSRIIKKNTIVGDLISLENISSVTDEDE
;
A
#
# COMPACT_ATOMS: atom_id res chain seq x y z
N MET A 1 32.72 -8.91 39.91
CA MET A 1 32.93 -8.06 38.72
C MET A 1 32.98 -8.87 37.42
N GLU A 2 33.71 -9.97 37.36
CA GLU A 2 33.75 -10.82 36.15
C GLU A 2 32.38 -11.40 35.73
N LEU A 3 31.57 -11.85 36.69
CA LEU A 3 30.26 -12.40 36.42
C LEU A 3 29.32 -11.34 35.78
N ILE A 4 29.36 -10.11 36.26
CA ILE A 4 28.59 -9.00 35.73
C ILE A 4 29.07 -8.63 34.32
N ASN A 5 30.38 -8.62 34.09
CA ASN A 5 30.94 -8.36 32.76
C ASN A 5 30.55 -9.46 31.76
N ASN A 6 30.57 -10.73 32.16
CA ASN A 6 30.13 -11.83 31.29
C ASN A 6 28.64 -11.74 30.96
N LEU A 7 27.77 -11.46 31.92
CA LEU A 7 26.35 -11.26 31.71
C LEU A 7 26.06 -10.06 30.79
N MET A 8 26.81 -8.97 30.96
CA MET A 8 26.69 -7.81 30.08
C MET A 8 27.16 -8.11 28.66
N GLN A 9 28.22 -8.86 28.47
CA GLN A 9 28.69 -9.28 27.15
C GLN A 9 27.69 -10.20 26.46
N GLU A 10 27.08 -11.15 27.18
CA GLU A 10 26.02 -12.01 26.66
C GLU A 10 24.81 -11.18 26.25
N PHE A 11 24.39 -10.20 27.05
CA PHE A 11 23.27 -9.31 26.69
C PHE A 11 23.52 -8.56 25.39
N TRP A 12 24.69 -7.94 25.22
CA TRP A 12 25.02 -7.19 24.02
C TRP A 12 25.11 -8.06 22.76
N PHE A 13 25.66 -9.26 22.90
CA PHE A 13 25.74 -10.22 21.81
C PHE A 13 24.33 -10.69 21.38
N VAL A 14 23.49 -11.05 22.34
CA VAL A 14 22.09 -11.43 22.07
C VAL A 14 21.31 -10.26 21.47
N ALA A 15 21.51 -9.04 21.97
CA ALA A 15 20.89 -7.84 21.42
C ALA A 15 21.26 -7.61 19.95
N LEU A 16 22.55 -7.75 19.60
CA LEU A 16 23.01 -7.65 18.21
C LEU A 16 22.33 -8.70 17.32
N LEU A 17 22.26 -9.96 17.76
CA LEU A 17 21.60 -11.03 17.03
C LEU A 17 20.10 -10.75 16.83
N LYS A 18 19.40 -10.31 17.87
CA LYS A 18 17.97 -9.92 17.79
C LYS A 18 17.78 -8.82 16.74
N LEU A 19 18.60 -7.77 16.75
CA LEU A 19 18.52 -6.68 15.77
C LEU A 19 18.75 -7.16 14.34
N LEU A 20 19.76 -8.01 14.12
CA LEU A 20 20.03 -8.58 12.79
C LEU A 20 18.89 -9.47 12.30
N VAL A 21 18.38 -10.36 13.15
CA VAL A 21 17.25 -11.23 12.80
C VAL A 21 16.00 -10.40 12.49
N GLY A 22 15.71 -9.38 13.31
CA GLY A 22 14.61 -8.47 13.06
C GLY A 22 14.73 -7.74 11.71
N ALA A 23 15.92 -7.19 11.43
CA ALA A 23 16.20 -6.54 10.16
C ALA A 23 16.03 -7.49 8.96
N LEU A 24 16.51 -8.73 9.07
CA LEU A 24 16.43 -9.74 8.02
C LEU A 24 14.96 -10.16 7.74
N LEU A 25 14.22 -10.54 8.78
CA LEU A 25 12.83 -11.01 8.61
C LEU A 25 11.93 -9.91 8.03
N THR A 26 12.03 -8.70 8.57
CA THR A 26 11.19 -7.59 8.12
C THR A 26 11.66 -7.00 6.79
N GLY A 27 12.98 -6.96 6.57
CA GLY A 27 13.57 -6.58 5.30
C GLY A 27 13.19 -7.53 4.17
N PHE A 28 13.10 -8.85 4.44
CA PHE A 28 12.66 -9.83 3.46
C PHE A 28 11.25 -9.53 2.94
N ILE A 29 10.31 -9.15 3.81
CA ILE A 29 8.99 -8.67 3.40
C ILE A 29 9.13 -7.40 2.55
N GLY A 30 9.99 -6.47 2.96
CA GLY A 30 10.24 -5.22 2.27
C GLY A 30 10.85 -5.39 0.86
N LEU A 31 11.69 -6.41 0.65
CA LEU A 31 12.24 -6.75 -0.68
C LEU A 31 11.12 -7.07 -1.68
N GLN A 32 10.14 -7.87 -1.26
CA GLN A 32 8.98 -8.19 -2.09
C GLN A 32 8.19 -6.92 -2.45
N ARG A 33 8.00 -6.01 -1.48
CA ARG A 33 7.30 -4.74 -1.74
C ARG A 33 8.05 -3.88 -2.75
N SER A 34 9.38 -3.82 -2.64
CA SER A 34 10.22 -3.11 -3.62
C SER A 34 10.14 -3.72 -5.01
N SER A 35 10.15 -5.06 -5.12
CA SER A 35 10.08 -5.74 -6.43
C SER A 35 8.74 -5.53 -7.15
N LEU A 36 7.68 -5.24 -6.40
CA LEU A 36 6.34 -4.95 -6.93
C LEU A 36 6.07 -3.45 -7.09
N ASN A 37 7.09 -2.58 -6.99
CA ASN A 37 6.96 -1.12 -7.04
C ASN A 37 5.88 -0.56 -6.10
N LYS A 38 5.69 -1.19 -4.92
CA LYS A 38 4.70 -0.74 -3.94
C LYS A 38 5.33 0.29 -2.98
N PRO A 39 4.54 1.25 -2.44
CA PRO A 39 5.00 2.15 -1.40
C PRO A 39 5.55 1.39 -0.20
N ALA A 40 6.54 1.98 0.51
CA ALA A 40 7.25 1.36 1.61
C ALA A 40 7.95 0.03 1.20
N GLY A 41 9.19 0.13 0.70
CA GLY A 41 10.03 -0.99 0.26
C GLY A 41 10.94 -1.54 1.37
N PHE A 42 12.08 -2.13 0.96
CA PHE A 42 13.05 -2.79 1.83
C PHE A 42 13.48 -1.92 3.01
N GLY A 43 13.95 -0.69 2.75
CA GLY A 43 14.47 0.19 3.81
C GLY A 43 13.43 0.50 4.88
N THR A 44 12.22 0.85 4.47
CA THR A 44 11.14 1.18 5.41
C THR A 44 10.79 0.00 6.32
N HIS A 45 10.66 -1.20 5.74
CA HIS A 45 10.32 -2.40 6.51
C HIS A 45 11.44 -2.82 7.44
N ALA A 46 12.70 -2.83 6.97
CA ALA A 46 13.86 -3.16 7.78
C ALA A 46 14.05 -2.19 8.94
N ILE A 47 13.93 -0.88 8.69
CA ILE A 47 14.04 0.15 9.73
C ILE A 47 12.96 -0.03 10.80
N LEU A 48 11.70 -0.19 10.40
CA LEU A 48 10.60 -0.37 11.35
C LEU A 48 10.75 -1.63 12.19
N GLY A 49 11.09 -2.76 11.56
CA GLY A 49 11.32 -4.00 12.28
C GLY A 49 12.48 -3.91 13.26
N THR A 50 13.60 -3.36 12.82
CA THR A 50 14.77 -3.13 13.70
C THR A 50 14.45 -2.18 14.86
N SER A 51 13.73 -1.10 14.58
CA SER A 51 13.28 -0.16 15.62
C SER A 51 12.36 -0.83 16.64
N ALA A 52 11.48 -1.73 16.19
CA ALA A 52 10.62 -2.48 17.10
C ALA A 52 11.41 -3.45 18.01
N VAL A 53 12.41 -4.15 17.46
CA VAL A 53 13.35 -4.95 18.26
C VAL A 53 14.06 -4.08 19.31
N LEU A 54 14.59 -2.92 18.88
CA LEU A 54 15.29 -2.00 19.76
C LEU A 54 14.39 -1.49 20.90
N VAL A 55 13.13 -1.23 20.65
CA VAL A 55 12.16 -0.80 21.66
C VAL A 55 11.98 -1.86 22.74
N VAL A 56 11.92 -3.15 22.38
CA VAL A 56 11.85 -4.24 23.36
C VAL A 56 13.14 -4.33 24.17
N LEU A 57 14.30 -4.31 23.49
CA LEU A 57 15.60 -4.35 24.16
C LEU A 57 15.79 -3.18 25.13
N LEU A 58 15.35 -1.99 24.74
CA LEU A 58 15.36 -0.81 25.60
C LEU A 58 14.47 -1.01 26.83
N SER A 59 13.29 -1.59 26.65
CA SER A 59 12.36 -1.91 27.74
C SER A 59 12.97 -2.93 28.71
N GLU A 60 13.60 -3.99 28.19
CA GLU A 60 14.33 -4.99 28.99
C GLU A 60 15.47 -4.33 29.77
N TYR A 61 16.29 -3.49 29.10
CA TYR A 61 17.40 -2.78 29.72
C TYR A 61 16.97 -1.84 30.85
N MET A 62 15.90 -1.09 30.64
CA MET A 62 15.39 -0.16 31.66
C MET A 62 14.77 -0.89 32.86
N ALA A 63 14.20 -2.08 32.67
CA ALA A 63 13.61 -2.89 33.73
C ALA A 63 14.66 -3.56 34.62
N ILE A 64 15.90 -3.75 34.15
CA ILE A 64 17.00 -4.38 34.96
C ILE A 64 17.21 -3.66 36.29
N ASN A 65 17.08 -2.35 36.34
CA ASN A 65 17.35 -1.52 37.52
C ASN A 65 16.09 -0.82 38.09
N SER A 66 14.90 -1.23 37.67
CA SER A 66 13.62 -0.60 38.10
C SER A 66 12.47 -1.60 38.00
N ASP A 67 11.45 -1.44 38.84
CA ASP A 67 10.19 -2.22 38.76
C ASP A 67 9.30 -1.72 37.61
N MET A 68 9.89 -1.35 36.47
CA MET A 68 9.16 -0.81 35.33
C MET A 68 8.50 -1.93 34.52
N ASP A 69 7.23 -1.76 34.18
CA ASP A 69 6.52 -2.67 33.31
C ASP A 69 7.09 -2.62 31.88
N MET A 70 7.73 -3.73 31.47
CA MET A 70 8.36 -3.88 30.16
C MET A 70 7.39 -3.78 28.98
N SER A 71 6.09 -3.91 29.20
CA SER A 71 5.09 -3.83 28.11
C SER A 71 4.74 -2.40 27.71
N ARG A 72 5.03 -1.41 28.55
CA ARG A 72 4.57 -0.02 28.34
C ARG A 72 5.17 0.64 27.10
N ILE A 73 6.49 0.51 26.89
CA ILE A 73 7.15 1.15 25.73
C ILE A 73 6.75 0.45 24.43
N PRO A 74 6.75 -0.89 24.33
CA PRO A 74 6.22 -1.60 23.16
C PRO A 74 4.76 -1.26 22.84
N ALA A 75 3.90 -1.13 23.84
CA ALA A 75 2.49 -0.74 23.63
C ALA A 75 2.37 0.66 22.99
N GLN A 76 3.20 1.63 23.41
CA GLN A 76 3.22 2.96 22.79
C GLN A 76 3.74 2.93 21.34
N LEU A 77 4.69 2.05 21.03
CA LEU A 77 5.14 1.88 19.64
C LEU A 77 3.99 1.42 18.74
N ILE A 78 3.17 0.43 19.17
CA ILE A 78 2.02 -0.04 18.39
C ILE A 78 1.03 1.10 18.12
N SER A 79 0.78 1.95 19.10
CA SER A 79 -0.07 3.14 18.91
C SER A 79 0.57 4.14 17.93
N GLY A 80 1.89 4.38 18.06
CA GLY A 80 2.65 5.32 17.23
C GLY A 80 2.73 4.91 15.75
N ILE A 81 2.76 3.61 15.48
CA ILE A 81 2.79 3.09 14.12
C ILE A 81 1.52 3.45 13.34
N GLY A 82 0.40 3.66 14.04
CA GLY A 82 -0.84 4.13 13.43
C GLY A 82 -0.66 5.45 12.69
N PHE A 83 0.17 6.37 13.18
CA PHE A 83 0.48 7.64 12.53
C PHE A 83 1.25 7.43 11.20
N ILE A 84 2.26 6.55 11.21
CA ILE A 84 3.03 6.22 10.00
C ILE A 84 2.12 5.51 8.99
N GLY A 85 1.30 4.55 9.44
CA GLY A 85 0.33 3.86 8.62
C GLY A 85 -0.66 4.82 7.95
N ALA A 86 -1.24 5.74 8.73
CA ALA A 86 -2.14 6.76 8.20
C ALA A 86 -1.46 7.65 7.14
N GLY A 87 -0.18 7.98 7.33
CA GLY A 87 0.62 8.73 6.35
C GLY A 87 0.83 8.01 5.01
N THR A 88 0.62 6.70 4.94
CA THR A 88 0.69 5.94 3.69
C THR A 88 -0.65 5.82 2.96
N ILE A 89 -1.76 6.23 3.61
CA ILE A 89 -3.10 6.12 3.04
C ILE A 89 -3.41 7.43 2.32
N LEU A 90 -3.52 7.34 1.00
CA LEU A 90 -3.88 8.46 0.14
C LEU A 90 -5.29 8.25 -0.39
N ARG A 91 -6.09 9.31 -0.35
CA ARG A 91 -7.43 9.33 -0.93
C ARG A 91 -7.44 10.27 -2.13
N ASP A 92 -7.72 9.73 -3.28
CA ASP A 92 -7.95 10.47 -4.50
C ASP A 92 -9.37 10.23 -5.01
N GLY A 93 -10.22 11.22 -4.83
CA GLY A 93 -11.65 11.09 -5.11
C GLY A 93 -12.31 9.96 -4.32
N ILE A 94 -12.77 8.93 -5.03
CA ILE A 94 -13.37 7.71 -4.44
C ILE A 94 -12.33 6.60 -4.19
N ASN A 95 -11.14 6.73 -4.75
CA ASN A 95 -10.09 5.74 -4.63
C ASN A 95 -9.29 5.93 -3.33
N VAL A 96 -9.04 4.84 -2.62
CA VAL A 96 -8.21 4.83 -1.41
C VAL A 96 -7.05 3.88 -1.65
N LYS A 97 -5.85 4.44 -1.76
CA LYS A 97 -4.59 3.69 -1.96
C LYS A 97 -3.81 3.64 -0.64
N GLY A 98 -2.95 2.62 -0.44
CA GLY A 98 -2.03 2.53 0.71
C GLY A 98 -2.52 1.75 1.93
N VAL A 99 -3.79 1.33 2.02
CA VAL A 99 -4.33 0.57 3.17
C VAL A 99 -3.55 -0.72 3.43
N THR A 100 -3.28 -1.52 2.38
CA THR A 100 -2.46 -2.74 2.48
C THR A 100 -1.03 -2.43 2.93
N THR A 101 -0.47 -1.30 2.50
CA THR A 101 0.85 -0.84 2.94
C THR A 101 0.84 -0.53 4.42
N ALA A 102 -0.15 0.22 4.92
CA ALA A 102 -0.31 0.54 6.33
C ALA A 102 -0.42 -0.73 7.20
N ALA A 103 -1.24 -1.70 6.77
CA ALA A 103 -1.36 -3.00 7.45
C ALA A 103 -0.03 -3.78 7.44
N GLY A 104 0.72 -3.74 6.33
CA GLY A 104 2.05 -4.35 6.23
C GLY A 104 3.06 -3.74 7.20
N LEU A 105 3.07 -2.40 7.36
CA LEU A 105 3.95 -1.70 8.29
C LEU A 105 3.63 -2.06 9.76
N LEU A 106 2.35 -2.18 10.10
CA LEU A 106 1.94 -2.69 11.42
C LEU A 106 2.43 -4.13 11.64
N ALA A 107 2.23 -5.01 10.64
CA ALA A 107 2.64 -6.41 10.74
C ALA A 107 4.15 -6.56 10.94
N VAL A 108 5.00 -5.85 10.20
CA VAL A 108 6.47 -5.93 10.39
C VAL A 108 6.91 -5.34 11.72
N THR A 109 6.21 -4.34 12.25
CA THR A 109 6.46 -3.84 13.60
C THR A 109 6.18 -4.92 14.65
N CYS A 110 5.04 -5.63 14.53
CA CYS A 110 4.71 -6.76 15.42
C CYS A 110 5.73 -7.90 15.31
N ILE A 111 6.23 -8.21 14.09
CA ILE A 111 7.30 -9.19 13.88
C ILE A 111 8.59 -8.75 14.61
N GLY A 112 8.96 -7.48 14.49
CA GLY A 112 10.10 -6.93 15.21
C GLY A 112 9.96 -7.02 16.73
N LEU A 113 8.78 -6.69 17.28
CA LEU A 113 8.48 -6.87 18.72
C LEU A 113 8.60 -8.33 19.14
N ALA A 114 8.10 -9.27 18.34
CA ALA A 114 8.21 -10.70 18.61
C ALA A 114 9.68 -11.17 18.64
N VAL A 115 10.50 -10.72 17.69
CA VAL A 115 11.94 -11.01 17.70
C VAL A 115 12.62 -10.42 18.94
N GLY A 116 12.32 -9.16 19.26
CA GLY A 116 12.84 -8.50 20.46
C GLY A 116 12.53 -9.27 21.74
N SER A 117 11.31 -9.75 21.88
CA SER A 117 10.85 -10.55 23.03
C SER A 117 11.35 -12.01 23.03
N GLY A 118 12.16 -12.42 22.03
CA GLY A 118 12.65 -13.79 21.93
C GLY A 118 11.66 -14.81 21.34
N PHE A 119 10.49 -14.36 20.87
CA PHE A 119 9.47 -15.23 20.25
C PHE A 119 9.79 -15.50 18.76
N TYR A 120 10.98 -16.07 18.49
CA TYR A 120 11.53 -16.23 17.14
C TYR A 120 10.67 -17.12 16.24
N PHE A 121 10.14 -18.23 16.77
CA PHE A 121 9.32 -19.14 15.98
C PHE A 121 8.03 -18.48 15.53
N GLY A 122 7.37 -17.71 16.40
CA GLY A 122 6.19 -16.94 16.05
C GLY A 122 6.51 -15.84 15.03
N ALA A 123 7.64 -15.15 15.20
CA ALA A 123 8.10 -14.14 14.26
C ALA A 123 8.36 -14.72 12.87
N LEU A 124 8.97 -15.91 12.77
CA LEU A 124 9.23 -16.60 11.51
C LEU A 124 7.92 -16.99 10.81
N ILE A 125 6.99 -17.62 11.53
CA ILE A 125 5.68 -18.01 10.99
C ILE A 125 4.93 -16.76 10.53
N ALA A 126 4.89 -15.71 11.34
CA ALA A 126 4.23 -14.45 10.98
C ALA A 126 4.86 -13.83 9.71
N THR A 127 6.19 -13.86 9.59
CA THR A 127 6.89 -13.38 8.39
C THR A 127 6.43 -14.13 7.14
N ILE A 128 6.37 -15.46 7.20
CA ILE A 128 5.93 -16.30 6.07
C ILE A 128 4.48 -15.98 5.71
N ILE A 129 3.59 -15.91 6.69
CA ILE A 129 2.17 -15.62 6.45
C ILE A 129 1.99 -14.23 5.84
N VAL A 130 2.61 -13.20 6.42
CA VAL A 130 2.51 -11.82 5.92
C VAL A 130 3.10 -11.72 4.52
N TYR A 131 4.25 -12.35 4.25
CA TYR A 131 4.84 -12.41 2.92
C TYR A 131 3.87 -13.00 1.90
N LEU A 132 3.27 -14.16 2.19
CA LEU A 132 2.32 -14.81 1.30
C LEU A 132 1.06 -13.97 1.08
N LEU A 133 0.51 -13.38 2.14
CA LEU A 133 -0.66 -12.51 2.03
C LEU A 133 -0.37 -11.28 1.15
N LEU A 134 0.77 -10.64 1.33
CA LEU A 134 1.17 -9.49 0.51
C LEU A 134 1.50 -9.88 -0.93
N ALA A 135 2.05 -11.10 -1.18
CA ALA A 135 2.34 -11.59 -2.50
C ALA A 135 1.07 -11.88 -3.32
N TYR A 136 0.10 -12.51 -2.68
CA TYR A 136 -1.06 -13.05 -3.37
C TYR A 136 -2.32 -12.19 -3.24
N SER A 137 -2.31 -11.15 -2.39
CA SER A 137 -3.48 -10.30 -2.15
C SER A 137 -4.07 -9.74 -3.45
N HIS A 138 -3.24 -9.25 -4.36
CA HIS A 138 -3.68 -8.69 -5.63
C HIS A 138 -4.37 -9.74 -6.53
N ASN A 139 -3.80 -10.94 -6.64
CA ASN A 139 -4.35 -12.01 -7.47
C ASN A 139 -5.65 -12.58 -6.90
N ILE A 140 -5.79 -12.55 -5.57
CA ILE A 140 -7.01 -13.01 -4.89
C ILE A 140 -8.10 -11.96 -5.05
N SER A 141 -7.83 -10.69 -4.77
CA SER A 141 -8.81 -9.60 -4.93
C SER A 141 -9.36 -9.54 -6.35
N SER A 142 -8.51 -9.61 -7.38
CA SER A 142 -8.96 -9.55 -8.78
C SER A 142 -9.89 -10.70 -9.17
N LYS A 143 -9.79 -11.87 -8.54
CA LYS A 143 -10.72 -13.01 -8.76
C LYS A 143 -12.06 -12.87 -8.03
N PHE A 144 -12.08 -12.13 -6.92
CA PHE A 144 -13.27 -11.93 -6.10
C PHE A 144 -13.96 -10.59 -6.33
N GLU A 145 -13.25 -9.60 -6.88
CA GLU A 145 -13.84 -8.31 -7.25
C GLU A 145 -14.80 -8.48 -8.44
N ARG A 146 -16.09 -8.50 -8.10
CA ARG A 146 -17.17 -8.51 -9.10
C ARG A 146 -17.22 -7.19 -9.86
N TYR A 147 -16.92 -6.10 -9.18
CA TYR A 147 -16.95 -4.75 -9.74
C TYR A 147 -15.53 -4.17 -9.74
N ALA A 148 -15.06 -3.81 -10.92
CA ALA A 148 -13.80 -3.10 -11.10
C ALA A 148 -14.08 -1.60 -11.28
N ILE A 149 -13.09 -0.79 -10.89
CA ILE A 149 -13.14 0.65 -11.09
C ILE A 149 -12.65 0.95 -12.51
N LEU A 150 -13.39 1.77 -13.22
CA LEU A 150 -13.00 2.39 -14.48
C LEU A 150 -12.54 3.82 -14.14
N ASP A 151 -11.26 4.09 -14.22
CA ASP A 151 -10.68 5.43 -14.04
C ASP A 151 -9.89 5.77 -15.30
N ILE A 152 -10.47 6.66 -16.13
CA ILE A 152 -9.92 6.99 -17.44
C ILE A 152 -9.99 8.49 -17.68
N GLU A 153 -8.92 9.03 -18.26
CA GLU A 153 -8.89 10.37 -18.82
C GLU A 153 -8.96 10.33 -20.35
N LEU A 154 -9.87 11.10 -20.91
CA LEU A 154 -10.12 11.21 -22.34
C LEU A 154 -9.77 12.62 -22.80
N THR A 155 -8.99 12.73 -23.88
CA THR A 155 -8.82 14.02 -24.57
C THR A 155 -9.83 14.10 -25.72
N VAL A 156 -10.72 15.08 -25.64
CA VAL A 156 -11.78 15.33 -26.63
C VAL A 156 -11.46 16.60 -27.39
N GLU A 157 -11.38 16.52 -28.72
CA GLU A 157 -10.91 17.63 -29.59
C GLU A 157 -12.03 18.57 -30.06
N GLN A 158 -13.24 18.08 -30.23
CA GLN A 158 -14.40 18.87 -30.76
C GLN A 158 -15.72 18.42 -30.13
N ASN A 159 -16.72 19.32 -30.11
CA ASN A 159 -18.07 19.02 -29.65
C ASN A 159 -18.14 18.30 -28.29
N VAL A 160 -17.36 18.79 -27.32
CA VAL A 160 -17.16 18.13 -26.01
C VAL A 160 -18.47 17.69 -25.36
N SER A 161 -19.53 18.51 -25.42
CA SER A 161 -20.82 18.18 -24.79
C SER A 161 -21.50 17.00 -25.47
N GLU A 162 -21.48 16.94 -26.80
CA GLU A 162 -22.10 15.86 -27.60
C GLU A 162 -21.28 14.56 -27.43
N THR A 163 -19.95 14.65 -27.47
CA THR A 163 -19.05 13.52 -27.27
C THR A 163 -19.21 12.92 -25.87
N VAL A 164 -19.29 13.75 -24.81
CA VAL A 164 -19.55 13.29 -23.45
C VAL A 164 -20.89 12.56 -23.35
N GLU A 165 -21.93 13.04 -24.07
CA GLU A 165 -23.24 12.37 -24.05
C GLU A 165 -23.20 11.03 -24.78
N MET A 166 -22.44 10.94 -25.87
CA MET A 166 -22.17 9.70 -26.58
C MET A 166 -21.44 8.69 -25.72
N ILE A 167 -20.39 9.12 -25.01
CA ILE A 167 -19.64 8.30 -24.07
C ILE A 167 -20.55 7.79 -22.93
N LYS A 168 -21.39 8.65 -22.36
CA LYS A 168 -22.37 8.24 -21.34
C LYS A 168 -23.33 7.16 -21.85
N ARG A 169 -23.86 7.32 -23.03
CA ARG A 169 -24.77 6.30 -23.66
C ARG A 169 -24.03 4.99 -23.87
N TYR A 170 -22.79 5.05 -24.38
CA TYR A 170 -21.97 3.87 -24.59
C TYR A 170 -21.68 3.15 -23.24
N LEU A 171 -21.18 3.84 -22.23
CA LEU A 171 -20.88 3.27 -20.91
C LEU A 171 -22.13 2.67 -20.24
N ASN A 172 -23.27 3.35 -20.31
CA ASN A 172 -24.53 2.83 -19.81
C ASN A 172 -24.99 1.55 -20.56
N SER A 173 -24.78 1.49 -21.88
CA SER A 173 -25.09 0.28 -22.68
C SER A 173 -24.25 -0.94 -22.24
N LYS A 174 -23.03 -0.69 -21.76
CA LYS A 174 -22.11 -1.70 -21.23
C LYS A 174 -22.30 -1.98 -19.73
N ARG A 175 -23.34 -1.41 -19.11
CA ARG A 175 -23.64 -1.53 -17.67
C ARG A 175 -22.52 -1.00 -16.77
N VAL A 176 -21.83 0.04 -17.22
CA VAL A 176 -20.87 0.79 -16.40
C VAL A 176 -21.65 1.82 -15.59
N GLU A 177 -21.59 1.74 -14.28
CA GLU A 177 -22.18 2.75 -13.38
C GLU A 177 -21.22 3.93 -13.25
N ILE A 178 -21.56 5.06 -13.86
CA ILE A 178 -20.74 6.27 -13.84
C ILE A 178 -20.91 6.95 -12.47
N LYS A 179 -19.82 7.14 -11.74
CA LYS A 179 -19.80 7.79 -10.41
C LYS A 179 -19.43 9.26 -10.48
N SER A 180 -18.50 9.62 -11.33
CA SER A 180 -18.14 11.02 -11.56
C SER A 180 -17.66 11.26 -12.97
N ILE A 181 -17.95 12.46 -13.48
CA ILE A 181 -17.37 12.98 -14.72
C ILE A 181 -16.86 14.37 -14.37
N LYS A 182 -15.56 14.58 -14.55
CA LYS A 182 -14.92 15.89 -14.39
C LYS A 182 -14.43 16.37 -15.74
N ARG A 183 -14.71 17.62 -16.06
CA ARG A 183 -14.18 18.30 -17.25
C ARG A 183 -13.11 19.27 -16.80
N SER A 184 -11.96 19.26 -17.47
CA SER A 184 -10.90 20.26 -17.33
C SER A 184 -10.59 20.82 -18.71
N ASP A 185 -10.79 22.12 -18.88
CA ASP A 185 -10.51 22.77 -20.15
C ASP A 185 -8.99 23.00 -20.25
N LYS A 186 -8.36 22.42 -21.27
CA LYS A 186 -6.93 22.65 -21.54
C LYS A 186 -6.79 24.03 -22.17
N LYS A 187 -6.21 24.99 -21.48
CA LYS A 187 -5.78 26.28 -22.04
C LYS A 187 -4.64 26.04 -23.01
N THR A 188 -4.92 25.66 -24.23
CA THR A 188 -3.94 25.59 -25.31
C THR A 188 -4.05 26.83 -26.17
N THR A 189 -2.91 27.44 -26.51
CA THR A 189 -2.75 28.71 -27.25
C THR A 189 -3.20 28.63 -28.72
N ARG A 190 -3.78 27.55 -29.15
CA ARG A 190 -4.34 27.34 -30.50
C ARG A 190 -5.84 27.09 -30.41
N LYS A 191 -6.61 27.68 -31.29
CA LYS A 191 -8.06 27.75 -31.44
C LYS A 191 -8.87 26.41 -31.48
N THR A 192 -8.46 25.39 -30.74
CA THR A 192 -9.18 24.12 -30.59
C THR A 192 -9.71 24.03 -29.17
N GLU A 193 -11.00 23.78 -29.03
CA GLU A 193 -11.68 23.53 -27.75
C GLU A 193 -11.37 22.11 -27.25
N ASP A 194 -10.08 21.81 -27.04
CA ASP A 194 -9.70 20.51 -26.49
C ASP A 194 -10.00 20.49 -25.00
N ALA A 195 -10.72 19.49 -24.55
CA ALA A 195 -11.03 19.29 -23.13
C ALA A 195 -10.55 17.92 -22.66
N ILE A 196 -10.03 17.88 -21.43
CA ILE A 196 -9.77 16.63 -20.74
C ILE A 196 -11.03 16.26 -19.97
N VAL A 197 -11.55 15.05 -20.21
CA VAL A 197 -12.71 14.50 -19.52
C VAL A 197 -12.26 13.28 -18.71
N ALA A 198 -12.19 13.43 -17.39
CA ALA A 198 -11.94 12.33 -16.48
C ALA A 198 -13.25 11.64 -16.10
N ILE A 199 -13.33 10.32 -16.30
CA ILE A 199 -14.52 9.52 -16.01
C ILE A 199 -14.14 8.44 -15.01
N VAL A 200 -14.84 8.45 -13.87
CA VAL A 200 -14.72 7.40 -12.86
C VAL A 200 -16.05 6.65 -12.78
N GLY A 201 -15.98 5.34 -12.91
CA GLY A 201 -17.16 4.47 -12.87
C GLY A 201 -16.82 3.10 -12.32
N THR A 202 -17.85 2.24 -12.19
CA THR A 202 -17.69 0.84 -11.81
C THR A 202 -18.38 -0.07 -12.81
N TYR A 203 -17.76 -1.21 -13.12
CA TYR A 203 -18.29 -2.19 -14.05
C TYR A 203 -18.07 -3.61 -13.55
N ASP A 204 -18.91 -4.57 -14.01
CA ASP A 204 -18.73 -5.99 -13.67
C ASP A 204 -17.62 -6.57 -14.56
N SER A 205 -16.46 -6.83 -13.94
CA SER A 205 -15.24 -7.33 -14.60
C SER A 205 -15.41 -8.71 -15.24
N ARG A 206 -16.46 -9.45 -14.90
CA ARG A 206 -16.80 -10.76 -15.48
C ARG A 206 -17.62 -10.61 -16.77
N ILE A 207 -18.28 -9.48 -16.97
CA ILE A 207 -19.10 -9.20 -18.14
C ILE A 207 -18.28 -8.52 -19.23
N ILE A 208 -17.44 -7.55 -18.86
CA ILE A 208 -16.63 -6.79 -19.79
C ILE A 208 -15.23 -6.55 -19.23
N LYS A 209 -14.22 -6.58 -20.10
CA LYS A 209 -12.82 -6.27 -19.74
C LYS A 209 -12.55 -4.77 -19.94
N LYS A 210 -11.73 -4.16 -19.06
CA LYS A 210 -11.32 -2.76 -19.15
C LYS A 210 -10.75 -2.41 -20.54
N ASN A 211 -9.88 -3.26 -21.08
CA ASN A 211 -9.26 -3.05 -22.40
C ASN A 211 -10.28 -2.98 -23.53
N THR A 212 -11.41 -3.69 -23.42
CA THR A 212 -12.50 -3.60 -24.42
C THR A 212 -13.20 -2.25 -24.34
N ILE A 213 -13.45 -1.75 -23.11
CA ILE A 213 -14.07 -0.43 -22.92
C ILE A 213 -13.14 0.67 -23.46
N VAL A 214 -11.86 0.62 -23.12
CA VAL A 214 -10.84 1.59 -23.58
C VAL A 214 -10.69 1.53 -25.10
N GLY A 215 -10.59 0.34 -25.69
CA GLY A 215 -10.49 0.16 -27.14
C GLY A 215 -11.70 0.69 -27.91
N ASP A 216 -12.91 0.42 -27.41
CA ASP A 216 -14.13 0.92 -28.01
C ASP A 216 -14.21 2.46 -27.88
N LEU A 217 -13.78 3.04 -26.76
CA LEU A 217 -13.78 4.50 -26.57
C LEU A 217 -12.77 5.21 -27.49
N ILE A 218 -11.57 4.65 -27.70
CA ILE A 218 -10.57 5.18 -28.65
C ILE A 218 -11.12 5.19 -30.09
N SER A 219 -12.01 4.26 -30.42
CA SER A 219 -12.61 4.19 -31.76
C SER A 219 -13.75 5.19 -32.00
N LEU A 220 -14.20 5.93 -30.99
CA LEU A 220 -15.22 6.96 -31.14
C LEU A 220 -14.65 8.23 -31.79
N GLU A 221 -15.46 8.88 -32.62
CA GLU A 221 -15.10 10.16 -33.23
C GLU A 221 -14.84 11.23 -32.15
N ASN A 222 -13.85 12.10 -32.42
CA ASN A 222 -13.44 13.23 -31.56
C ASN A 222 -12.69 12.86 -30.28
N ILE A 223 -12.26 11.60 -30.09
CA ILE A 223 -11.38 11.21 -28.98
C ILE A 223 -9.97 11.00 -29.52
N SER A 224 -9.02 11.81 -29.06
CA SER A 224 -7.61 11.74 -29.53
C SER A 224 -6.74 10.85 -28.64
N SER A 225 -7.04 10.73 -27.37
CA SER A 225 -6.32 9.84 -26.46
C SER A 225 -7.19 9.37 -25.30
N VAL A 226 -6.89 8.17 -24.83
CA VAL A 226 -7.45 7.60 -23.59
C VAL A 226 -6.27 7.18 -22.72
N THR A 227 -6.15 7.78 -21.57
CA THR A 227 -5.11 7.45 -20.57
C THR A 227 -5.74 6.73 -19.40
N ASP A 228 -5.13 5.66 -18.95
CA ASP A 228 -5.52 4.90 -17.78
C ASP A 228 -4.72 5.43 -16.58
N GLU A 229 -5.38 5.91 -15.53
CA GLU A 229 -4.70 6.39 -14.32
C GLU A 229 -4.19 5.25 -13.42
N ASP A 230 -4.47 3.99 -13.74
CA ASP A 230 -4.02 2.82 -12.97
C ASP A 230 -2.70 2.20 -13.47
N GLU A 231 -2.13 2.70 -14.57
CA GLU A 231 -0.76 2.39 -15.02
C GLU A 231 0.22 3.44 -14.48
#